data_4d58b60585e908f9cf62ee4c898aafff
#
_entry.id   4d58b60585e908f9cf62ee4c898aafff
#
_cell.length_a   1.000
_cell.length_b   1.000
_cell.length_c   1.000
_cell.angle_alpha   90.00
_cell.angle_beta   90.00
_cell.angle_gamma   90.00
#
_symmetry.space_group_name_H-M   'P 1'
#
loop_
_entity.id
_entity.type
_entity.pdbx_description
1 polymer ?
#
loop_
_entity_poly.entity_id
_entity_poly.type
_entity_poly.pdbx_seq_one_letter_code
_entity_poly.pdbx_strand_id
1 'polypeptide(L)'
;MKHARLFSIIVFAALAIYGAVGFYFLPLASFTGPLTRMGKIPESLFGWTKEQPAIDPSNLANVSLQEADILVIGDSFSIPHLWQSVLVKNGIKVHTETWESMRDVCDDFSSWLASRGFKGRYVAIEVVEHNFKDTLNRSVSCRKMDYRTTVELPVAPPPRIMVRNASDYSGRFSVGIETELHALQYEWLSARPDFSTWYLGNNVRMNRVKDGCKLFSHKSCNDALFLADDQIDDFGEDMLDKMQIVDDRLKGLSLIWVIVPNKTTSYLHPEKQFWNRIERRFQAPNLLKLTREKIVSGTVDLYPANETHLSTTGYLMLGDEIYQRLKARQHQ
;
A
#
# COMPACT_ATOMS: atom_id res chain seq x y z
N MET A 1 45.96 -37.58 -25.18
CA MET A 1 46.13 -36.17 -24.74
C MET A 1 45.23 -35.16 -25.50
N LYS A 2 45.01 -35.28 -26.82
CA LYS A 2 44.16 -34.35 -27.60
C LYS A 2 42.71 -34.35 -27.14
N HIS A 3 42.09 -35.50 -26.87
CA HIS A 3 40.70 -35.60 -26.39
C HIS A 3 40.50 -35.00 -25.00
N ALA A 4 41.44 -35.16 -24.07
CA ALA A 4 41.37 -34.56 -22.75
C ALA A 4 41.41 -33.02 -22.82
N ARG A 5 42.28 -32.45 -23.67
CA ARG A 5 42.30 -30.99 -23.91
C ARG A 5 40.99 -30.45 -24.51
N LEU A 6 40.48 -31.15 -25.52
CA LEU A 6 39.21 -30.77 -26.15
C LEU A 6 38.07 -30.81 -25.14
N PHE A 7 37.96 -31.85 -24.33
CA PHE A 7 36.99 -31.99 -23.25
C PHE A 7 37.10 -30.84 -22.24
N SER A 8 38.32 -30.54 -21.75
CA SER A 8 38.54 -29.44 -20.83
C SER A 8 38.10 -28.10 -21.43
N ILE A 9 38.44 -27.82 -22.70
CA ILE A 9 38.02 -26.56 -23.37
C ILE A 9 36.50 -26.46 -23.40
N ILE A 10 35.78 -27.53 -23.77
CA ILE A 10 34.32 -27.55 -23.84
C ILE A 10 33.71 -27.30 -22.47
N VAL A 11 34.24 -27.97 -21.42
CA VAL A 11 33.72 -27.76 -20.05
C VAL A 11 33.97 -26.35 -19.54
N PHE A 12 35.18 -25.81 -19.73
CA PHE A 12 35.46 -24.43 -19.32
C PHE A 12 34.65 -23.40 -20.13
N ALA A 13 34.46 -23.60 -21.43
CA ALA A 13 33.60 -22.74 -22.24
C ALA A 13 32.14 -22.79 -21.76
N ALA A 14 31.61 -23.99 -21.48
CA ALA A 14 30.26 -24.15 -20.95
C ALA A 14 30.09 -23.46 -19.58
N LEU A 15 31.05 -23.62 -18.67
CA LEU A 15 31.06 -22.94 -17.35
C LEU A 15 31.16 -21.43 -17.50
N ALA A 16 31.99 -20.94 -18.42
CA ALA A 16 32.12 -19.50 -18.67
C ALA A 16 30.81 -18.92 -19.24
N ILE A 17 30.17 -19.60 -20.19
CA ILE A 17 28.88 -19.20 -20.75
C ILE A 17 27.81 -19.23 -19.65
N TYR A 18 27.73 -20.31 -18.86
CA TYR A 18 26.79 -20.41 -17.75
C TYR A 18 26.98 -19.30 -16.73
N GLY A 19 28.24 -19.01 -16.36
CA GLY A 19 28.58 -17.91 -15.46
C GLY A 19 28.16 -16.54 -16.04
N ALA A 20 28.48 -16.27 -17.30
CA ALA A 20 28.11 -15.01 -17.97
C ALA A 20 26.58 -14.83 -18.05
N VAL A 21 25.87 -15.88 -18.41
CA VAL A 21 24.41 -15.91 -18.45
C VAL A 21 23.80 -15.71 -17.06
N GLY A 22 24.37 -16.39 -16.04
CA GLY A 22 23.97 -16.19 -14.66
C GLY A 22 24.19 -14.75 -14.18
N PHE A 23 25.33 -14.18 -14.46
CA PHE A 23 25.66 -12.78 -14.14
C PHE A 23 24.70 -11.77 -14.76
N TYR A 24 24.18 -12.07 -15.94
CA TYR A 24 23.21 -11.18 -16.62
C TYR A 24 21.80 -11.33 -16.05
N PHE A 25 21.30 -12.56 -15.91
CA PHE A 25 19.88 -12.77 -15.57
C PHE A 25 19.54 -12.74 -14.07
N LEU A 26 20.47 -13.17 -13.18
CA LEU A 26 20.17 -13.24 -11.75
C LEU A 26 19.82 -11.87 -11.14
N PRO A 27 20.53 -10.76 -11.45
CA PRO A 27 20.18 -9.44 -10.93
C PRO A 27 18.81 -8.91 -11.40
N LEU A 28 18.31 -9.40 -12.55
CA LEU A 28 16.99 -9.01 -13.04
C LEU A 28 15.83 -9.57 -12.20
N ALA A 29 16.11 -10.61 -11.38
CA ALA A 29 15.17 -11.18 -10.43
C ALA A 29 15.18 -10.49 -9.05
N SER A 30 15.91 -9.37 -8.91
CA SER A 30 15.92 -8.55 -7.69
C SER A 30 14.86 -7.46 -7.78
N PHE A 31 13.86 -7.53 -6.90
CA PHE A 31 12.73 -6.61 -6.88
C PHE A 31 12.62 -5.92 -5.53
N THR A 32 12.37 -4.62 -5.56
CA THR A 32 12.11 -3.80 -4.37
C THR A 32 10.61 -3.58 -4.20
N GLY A 33 9.89 -3.34 -5.30
CA GLY A 33 8.44 -3.14 -5.29
C GLY A 33 7.64 -4.44 -5.38
N PRO A 34 6.49 -4.54 -4.71
CA PRO A 34 5.62 -5.71 -4.79
C PRO A 34 5.07 -5.92 -6.21
N LEU A 35 4.69 -4.85 -6.92
CA LEU A 35 4.11 -4.96 -8.26
C LEU A 35 5.15 -5.36 -9.31
N THR A 36 6.39 -4.90 -9.22
CA THR A 36 7.48 -5.36 -10.10
C THR A 36 7.82 -6.83 -9.85
N ARG A 37 7.82 -7.26 -8.58
CA ARG A 37 8.04 -8.67 -8.20
C ARG A 37 6.91 -9.57 -8.70
N MET A 38 5.65 -9.19 -8.50
CA MET A 38 4.50 -9.97 -8.94
C MET A 38 4.40 -10.03 -10.47
N GLY A 39 4.57 -8.90 -11.15
CA GLY A 39 4.53 -8.79 -12.61
C GLY A 39 5.80 -9.24 -13.29
N LYS A 40 6.88 -9.55 -12.55
CA LYS A 40 8.20 -9.91 -13.07
C LYS A 40 8.66 -8.96 -14.17
N ILE A 41 8.61 -7.67 -13.87
CA ILE A 41 9.07 -6.60 -14.75
C ILE A 41 10.23 -5.85 -14.08
N PRO A 42 11.27 -5.42 -14.84
CA PRO A 42 12.49 -4.88 -14.23
C PRO A 42 12.22 -3.70 -13.32
N GLU A 43 12.77 -3.76 -12.10
CA GLU A 43 12.79 -2.65 -11.15
C GLU A 43 13.46 -1.40 -11.74
N SER A 44 14.41 -1.58 -12.68
CA SER A 44 15.06 -0.49 -13.39
C SER A 44 14.14 0.36 -14.25
N LEU A 45 12.97 -0.15 -14.62
CA LEU A 45 11.97 0.56 -15.43
C LEU A 45 10.94 1.28 -14.58
N PHE A 46 10.51 0.68 -13.45
CA PHE A 46 9.37 1.15 -12.65
C PHE A 46 9.72 1.59 -11.23
N GLY A 47 10.97 1.37 -10.78
CA GLY A 47 11.39 1.81 -9.45
C GLY A 47 11.49 3.34 -9.35
N TRP A 48 10.83 3.90 -8.35
CA TRP A 48 10.84 5.34 -8.08
C TRP A 48 12.24 5.86 -7.76
N THR A 49 12.50 7.12 -8.09
CA THR A 49 13.82 7.76 -7.93
C THR A 49 13.77 9.04 -7.10
N LYS A 50 12.58 9.58 -6.84
CA LYS A 50 12.43 10.80 -6.05
C LYS A 50 12.65 10.51 -4.58
N GLU A 51 13.52 11.29 -3.95
CA GLU A 51 13.77 11.21 -2.51
C GLU A 51 12.49 11.49 -1.70
N GLN A 52 12.21 10.64 -0.72
CA GLN A 52 11.05 10.74 0.17
C GLN A 52 11.42 11.49 1.47
N PRO A 53 10.44 12.12 2.15
CA PRO A 53 10.66 12.74 3.45
C PRO A 53 11.19 11.75 4.47
N ALA A 54 12.01 12.23 5.40
CA ALA A 54 12.41 11.42 6.57
C ALA A 54 11.30 11.40 7.62
N ILE A 55 11.13 10.26 8.28
CA ILE A 55 10.31 10.11 9.47
C ILE A 55 11.25 9.84 10.64
N ASP A 56 11.08 10.59 11.72
CA ASP A 56 11.80 10.33 12.97
C ASP A 56 11.31 8.99 13.55
N PRO A 57 12.20 8.01 13.82
CA PRO A 57 11.82 6.71 14.38
C PRO A 57 10.99 6.82 15.67
N SER A 58 11.21 7.85 16.50
CA SER A 58 10.44 8.07 17.72
C SER A 58 8.95 8.34 17.47
N ASN A 59 8.61 8.84 16.29
CA ASN A 59 7.22 9.08 15.89
C ASN A 59 6.49 7.81 15.40
N LEU A 60 7.19 6.70 15.21
CA LEU A 60 6.60 5.39 14.86
C LEU A 60 6.16 4.58 16.10
N ALA A 61 6.21 5.21 17.28
CA ALA A 61 5.88 4.55 18.54
C ALA A 61 4.43 4.06 18.56
N ASN A 62 4.23 2.85 19.08
CA ASN A 62 2.95 2.24 19.41
C ASN A 62 2.87 2.12 20.93
N VAL A 63 1.95 2.84 21.58
CA VAL A 63 1.80 2.76 23.04
C VAL A 63 0.88 1.58 23.41
N SER A 64 0.80 1.23 24.70
CA SER A 64 -0.16 0.25 25.16
C SER A 64 -1.61 0.76 24.95
N LEU A 65 -2.56 -0.17 24.74
CA LEU A 65 -3.97 0.18 24.56
C LEU A 65 -4.52 1.05 25.70
N GLN A 66 -4.05 0.80 26.94
CA GLN A 66 -4.49 1.52 28.15
C GLN A 66 -4.00 2.97 28.19
N GLU A 67 -2.91 3.29 27.50
CA GLU A 67 -2.31 4.63 27.46
C GLU A 67 -2.72 5.43 26.21
N ALA A 68 -3.37 4.79 25.26
CA ALA A 68 -3.70 5.37 23.97
C ALA A 68 -4.85 6.39 24.06
N ASP A 69 -4.71 7.53 23.39
CA ASP A 69 -5.78 8.50 23.14
C ASP A 69 -6.68 8.03 21.98
N ILE A 70 -6.07 7.34 21.02
CA ILE A 70 -6.72 6.77 19.84
C ILE A 70 -6.30 5.31 19.60
N LEU A 71 -7.29 4.45 19.37
CA LEU A 71 -7.08 3.12 18.80
C LEU A 71 -7.23 3.20 17.27
N VAL A 72 -6.23 2.73 16.55
CA VAL A 72 -6.27 2.51 15.11
C VAL A 72 -6.46 1.03 14.85
N ILE A 73 -7.47 0.65 14.07
CA ILE A 73 -7.65 -0.69 13.52
C ILE A 73 -7.42 -0.57 12.02
N GLY A 74 -6.39 -1.24 11.50
CA GLY A 74 -6.03 -1.05 10.12
C GLY A 74 -5.37 -2.24 9.44
N ASP A 75 -5.21 -2.11 8.13
CA ASP A 75 -4.53 -3.10 7.29
C ASP A 75 -3.06 -2.70 7.03
N SER A 76 -2.51 -3.17 5.91
CA SER A 76 -1.13 -2.89 5.52
C SER A 76 -0.78 -1.40 5.38
N PHE A 77 -1.78 -0.51 5.27
CA PHE A 77 -1.57 0.93 5.29
C PHE A 77 -1.32 1.48 6.69
N SER A 78 -1.75 0.80 7.74
CA SER A 78 -1.54 1.21 9.15
C SER A 78 -0.39 0.46 9.83
N ILE A 79 -0.06 -0.76 9.40
CA ILE A 79 1.00 -1.60 10.00
C ILE A 79 2.35 -0.86 10.12
N PRO A 80 2.83 -0.11 9.11
CA PRO A 80 4.12 0.57 9.20
C PRO A 80 4.09 1.87 10.03
N HIS A 81 2.98 2.22 10.67
CA HIS A 81 2.75 3.40 11.52
C HIS A 81 3.10 4.75 10.84
N LEU A 82 3.16 4.79 9.50
CA LEU A 82 3.69 5.97 8.80
C LEU A 82 2.76 7.17 8.88
N TRP A 83 1.46 7.00 8.66
CA TRP A 83 0.50 8.09 8.80
C TRP A 83 0.25 8.44 10.28
N GLN A 84 0.28 7.44 11.17
CA GLN A 84 0.18 7.61 12.61
C GLN A 84 1.34 8.45 13.17
N SER A 85 2.50 8.43 12.51
CA SER A 85 3.67 9.23 12.91
C SER A 85 3.37 10.73 13.02
N VAL A 86 2.43 11.22 12.20
CA VAL A 86 1.97 12.63 12.28
C VAL A 86 1.20 12.87 13.56
N LEU A 87 0.36 11.92 13.99
CA LEU A 87 -0.39 12.02 15.24
C LEU A 87 0.56 12.02 16.44
N VAL A 88 1.51 11.07 16.47
CA VAL A 88 2.51 10.94 17.53
C VAL A 88 3.37 12.19 17.62
N LYS A 89 3.85 12.71 16.49
CA LYS A 89 4.59 13.98 16.42
C LYS A 89 3.83 15.16 17.04
N ASN A 90 2.51 15.13 16.96
CA ASN A 90 1.63 16.15 17.55
C ASN A 90 1.15 15.80 18.97
N GLY A 91 1.78 14.85 19.65
CA GLY A 91 1.55 14.51 21.05
C GLY A 91 0.34 13.60 21.31
N ILE A 92 -0.27 13.00 20.25
CA ILE A 92 -1.36 12.05 20.39
C ILE A 92 -0.78 10.65 20.60
N LYS A 93 -1.19 9.96 21.63
CA LYS A 93 -0.79 8.58 21.92
C LYS A 93 -1.62 7.63 21.08
N VAL A 94 -0.96 6.89 20.19
CA VAL A 94 -1.60 5.97 19.23
C VAL A 94 -1.34 4.53 19.61
N HIS A 95 -2.39 3.71 19.65
CA HIS A 95 -2.30 2.27 19.65
C HIS A 95 -2.84 1.74 18.32
N THR A 96 -2.04 0.96 17.60
CA THR A 96 -2.43 0.38 16.31
C THR A 96 -2.58 -1.12 16.45
N GLU A 97 -3.73 -1.63 16.05
CA GLU A 97 -4.06 -3.04 15.91
C GLU A 97 -4.33 -3.37 14.45
N THR A 98 -4.02 -4.59 14.06
CA THR A 98 -4.25 -5.04 12.69
C THR A 98 -5.60 -5.74 12.55
N TRP A 99 -6.17 -5.79 11.34
CA TRP A 99 -7.32 -6.64 11.05
C TRP A 99 -7.01 -8.13 11.25
N GLU A 100 -5.75 -8.54 11.24
CA GLU A 100 -5.36 -9.92 11.55
C GLU A 100 -5.60 -10.25 13.03
N SER A 101 -5.27 -9.32 13.96
CA SER A 101 -5.52 -9.48 15.39
C SER A 101 -6.98 -9.22 15.77
N MET A 102 -7.55 -8.14 15.25
CA MET A 102 -8.92 -7.72 15.60
C MET A 102 -9.99 -8.56 14.92
N ARG A 103 -9.71 -9.06 13.72
CA ARG A 103 -10.59 -9.77 12.79
C ARG A 103 -11.79 -8.93 12.35
N ASP A 104 -12.68 -8.57 13.27
CA ASP A 104 -13.92 -7.87 12.99
C ASP A 104 -14.29 -6.93 14.15
N VAL A 105 -15.13 -5.93 13.89
CA VAL A 105 -15.72 -5.07 14.92
C VAL A 105 -17.11 -5.60 15.23
N CYS A 106 -17.22 -6.42 16.28
CA CYS A 106 -18.42 -7.18 16.63
C CYS A 106 -19.42 -6.40 17.50
N ASP A 107 -20.60 -6.97 17.78
CA ASP A 107 -21.66 -6.32 18.59
C ASP A 107 -21.18 -5.93 20.00
N ASP A 108 -20.27 -6.71 20.60
CA ASP A 108 -19.73 -6.49 21.93
C ASP A 108 -18.44 -5.65 21.95
N PHE A 109 -18.04 -5.00 20.84
CA PHE A 109 -16.77 -4.31 20.69
C PHE A 109 -16.52 -3.27 21.78
N SER A 110 -17.48 -2.38 22.07
CA SER A 110 -17.30 -1.35 23.12
C SER A 110 -17.07 -1.95 24.51
N SER A 111 -17.81 -3.01 24.87
CA SER A 111 -17.64 -3.72 26.14
C SER A 111 -16.30 -4.43 26.21
N TRP A 112 -15.90 -5.06 25.10
CA TRP A 112 -14.61 -5.71 24.98
C TRP A 112 -13.47 -4.70 25.14
N LEU A 113 -13.55 -3.56 24.46
CA LEU A 113 -12.54 -2.49 24.50
C LEU A 113 -12.40 -1.90 25.92
N ALA A 114 -13.53 -1.66 26.59
CA ALA A 114 -13.54 -1.23 27.99
C ALA A 114 -12.91 -2.27 28.92
N SER A 115 -13.18 -3.56 28.72
CA SER A 115 -12.59 -4.65 29.51
C SER A 115 -11.08 -4.78 29.34
N ARG A 116 -10.54 -4.30 28.21
CA ARG A 116 -9.10 -4.24 27.90
C ARG A 116 -8.44 -2.98 28.48
N GLY A 117 -9.22 -2.11 29.12
CA GLY A 117 -8.74 -0.93 29.82
C GLY A 117 -8.47 0.29 28.93
N PHE A 118 -9.02 0.32 27.71
CA PHE A 118 -8.95 1.50 26.87
C PHE A 118 -9.66 2.68 27.50
N LYS A 119 -8.99 3.81 27.58
CA LYS A 119 -9.49 5.06 28.18
C LYS A 119 -9.52 6.21 27.18
N GLY A 120 -9.05 5.97 25.97
CA GLY A 120 -9.04 6.95 24.89
C GLY A 120 -10.46 7.28 24.41
N ARG A 121 -10.56 8.36 23.66
CA ARG A 121 -11.84 8.87 23.13
C ARG A 121 -12.09 8.45 21.68
N TYR A 122 -11.01 8.15 20.93
CA TYR A 122 -11.09 8.01 19.49
C TYR A 122 -10.80 6.58 19.04
N VAL A 123 -11.53 6.13 18.01
CA VAL A 123 -11.23 4.92 17.25
C VAL A 123 -11.15 5.29 15.78
N ALA A 124 -10.07 4.94 15.11
CA ALA A 124 -9.94 5.05 13.66
C ALA A 124 -10.04 3.65 13.06
N ILE A 125 -10.98 3.44 12.15
CA ILE A 125 -11.10 2.22 11.37
C ILE A 125 -10.53 2.52 9.98
N GLU A 126 -9.33 2.00 9.72
CA GLU A 126 -8.66 2.14 8.43
C GLU A 126 -8.83 0.84 7.63
N VAL A 127 -9.24 0.99 6.38
CA VAL A 127 -9.35 -0.11 5.41
C VAL A 127 -9.06 0.42 4.01
N VAL A 128 -8.23 -0.30 3.26
CA VAL A 128 -8.07 -0.03 1.83
C VAL A 128 -9.33 -0.45 1.05
N GLU A 129 -9.65 0.29 0.01
CA GLU A 129 -10.87 0.15 -0.79
C GLU A 129 -11.21 -1.30 -1.18
N HIS A 130 -10.24 -2.04 -1.72
CA HIS A 130 -10.50 -3.41 -2.20
C HIS A 130 -10.86 -4.41 -1.09
N ASN A 131 -10.45 -4.15 0.16
CA ASN A 131 -10.79 -4.98 1.32
C ASN A 131 -12.06 -4.51 2.06
N PHE A 132 -12.52 -3.28 1.76
CA PHE A 132 -13.55 -2.60 2.56
C PHE A 132 -14.87 -3.37 2.64
N LYS A 133 -15.38 -3.84 1.49
CA LYS A 133 -16.64 -4.58 1.42
C LYS A 133 -16.64 -5.83 2.28
N ASP A 134 -15.58 -6.62 2.19
CA ASP A 134 -15.48 -7.90 2.92
C ASP A 134 -15.27 -7.68 4.41
N THR A 135 -14.41 -6.73 4.80
CA THR A 135 -14.18 -6.37 6.20
C THR A 135 -15.46 -5.85 6.85
N LEU A 136 -16.21 -5.00 6.15
CA LEU A 136 -17.47 -4.46 6.66
C LEU A 136 -18.54 -5.55 6.78
N ASN A 137 -18.69 -6.44 5.79
CA ASN A 137 -19.65 -7.54 5.82
C ASN A 137 -19.37 -8.51 6.98
N ARG A 138 -18.09 -8.87 7.21
CA ARG A 138 -17.71 -9.70 8.34
C ARG A 138 -18.02 -9.01 9.66
N SER A 139 -17.64 -7.73 9.81
CA SER A 139 -17.93 -6.97 11.02
C SER A 139 -19.42 -6.90 11.31
N VAL A 140 -20.28 -6.59 10.33
CA VAL A 140 -21.74 -6.51 10.53
C VAL A 140 -22.35 -7.83 11.01
N SER A 141 -21.87 -8.97 10.53
CA SER A 141 -22.35 -10.28 10.90
C SER A 141 -21.77 -10.82 12.21
N CYS A 142 -20.74 -10.18 12.76
CA CYS A 142 -20.03 -10.63 13.95
C CYS A 142 -20.77 -10.25 15.24
N ARG A 143 -20.92 -11.25 16.15
CA ARG A 143 -21.61 -11.09 17.45
C ARG A 143 -20.65 -10.86 18.61
N LYS A 144 -19.52 -11.54 18.62
CA LYS A 144 -18.57 -11.56 19.74
C LYS A 144 -17.15 -11.42 19.26
N MET A 145 -16.38 -10.58 19.92
CA MET A 145 -14.97 -10.36 19.64
C MET A 145 -14.14 -11.63 19.76
N ASP A 146 -13.38 -11.97 18.72
CA ASP A 146 -12.41 -13.06 18.65
C ASP A 146 -11.02 -12.47 18.39
N TYR A 147 -10.48 -11.79 19.41
CA TYR A 147 -9.17 -11.16 19.34
C TYR A 147 -8.05 -12.20 19.40
N ARG A 148 -7.05 -12.04 18.53
CA ARG A 148 -5.84 -12.86 18.49
C ARG A 148 -4.62 -11.98 18.71
N THR A 149 -3.81 -12.37 19.69
CA THR A 149 -2.51 -11.71 19.85
C THR A 149 -1.62 -12.06 18.66
N THR A 150 -1.21 -11.04 17.92
CA THR A 150 -0.19 -11.16 16.88
C THR A 150 1.15 -10.71 17.43
N VAL A 151 2.24 -11.20 16.82
CA VAL A 151 3.58 -10.73 17.16
C VAL A 151 3.77 -9.37 16.51
N GLU A 152 3.95 -8.33 17.32
CA GLU A 152 4.34 -7.03 16.79
C GLU A 152 5.74 -7.11 16.18
N LEU A 153 5.84 -6.81 14.90
CA LEU A 153 7.12 -6.68 14.24
C LEU A 153 7.66 -5.27 14.50
N PRO A 154 8.99 -5.13 14.75
CA PRO A 154 9.57 -3.81 14.93
C PRO A 154 9.36 -2.97 13.66
N VAL A 155 8.79 -1.79 13.84
CA VAL A 155 8.57 -0.82 12.76
C VAL A 155 9.82 0.03 12.59
N ALA A 156 10.26 0.18 11.35
CA ALA A 156 11.39 1.02 11.00
C ALA A 156 10.97 2.08 9.96
N PRO A 157 11.64 3.26 9.95
CA PRO A 157 11.40 4.25 8.92
C PRO A 157 11.63 3.66 7.52
N PRO A 158 10.78 3.98 6.55
CA PRO A 158 10.95 3.52 5.19
C PRO A 158 12.21 4.16 4.56
N PRO A 159 12.80 3.52 3.55
CA PRO A 159 13.94 4.08 2.85
C PRO A 159 13.53 5.38 2.14
N ARG A 160 14.37 6.42 2.27
CA ARG A 160 14.15 7.71 1.60
C ARG A 160 14.47 7.66 0.12
N ILE A 161 15.36 6.78 -0.27
CA ILE A 161 15.77 6.53 -1.64
C ILE A 161 15.61 5.03 -1.87
N MET A 162 15.07 4.67 -3.03
CA MET A 162 14.96 3.26 -3.38
C MET A 162 16.37 2.68 -3.62
N VAL A 163 16.76 1.76 -2.73
CA VAL A 163 18.06 1.08 -2.86
C VAL A 163 17.93 -0.02 -3.91
N ARG A 164 18.62 0.14 -5.03
CA ARG A 164 18.78 -0.92 -6.02
C ARG A 164 19.98 -1.77 -5.65
N ASN A 165 19.77 -3.00 -5.26
CA ASN A 165 20.85 -3.97 -5.12
C ASN A 165 21.23 -4.51 -6.51
N ALA A 166 21.98 -3.73 -7.29
CA ALA A 166 22.49 -4.15 -8.59
C ALA A 166 23.40 -5.41 -8.50
N SER A 167 23.80 -5.78 -7.31
CA SER A 167 24.65 -6.94 -7.01
C SER A 167 23.90 -8.07 -6.29
N ASP A 168 22.56 -8.05 -6.30
CA ASP A 168 21.80 -9.15 -5.72
C ASP A 168 21.66 -10.29 -6.73
N TYR A 169 22.37 -11.38 -6.45
CA TYR A 169 22.37 -12.61 -7.25
C TYR A 169 21.55 -13.73 -6.58
N SER A 170 20.76 -13.42 -5.56
CA SER A 170 19.94 -14.41 -4.84
C SER A 170 18.69 -14.85 -5.61
N GLY A 171 18.36 -14.15 -6.70
CA GLY A 171 17.21 -14.42 -7.54
C GLY A 171 17.27 -15.77 -8.26
N ARG A 172 16.10 -16.24 -8.73
CA ARG A 172 16.02 -17.45 -9.56
C ARG A 172 16.29 -17.11 -11.03
N PHE A 173 17.15 -17.89 -11.67
CA PHE A 173 17.51 -17.71 -13.07
C PHE A 173 16.29 -17.66 -14.01
N SER A 174 15.31 -18.54 -13.82
CA SER A 174 14.07 -18.54 -14.61
C SER A 174 13.26 -17.25 -14.47
N VAL A 175 13.26 -16.66 -13.28
CA VAL A 175 12.59 -15.37 -13.03
C VAL A 175 13.33 -14.25 -13.74
N GLY A 176 14.65 -14.26 -13.76
CA GLY A 176 15.45 -13.29 -14.51
C GLY A 176 15.20 -13.33 -16.02
N ILE A 177 15.11 -14.53 -16.60
CA ILE A 177 14.73 -14.70 -18.01
C ILE A 177 13.33 -14.14 -18.28
N GLU A 178 12.35 -14.49 -17.45
CA GLU A 178 10.97 -14.01 -17.59
C GLU A 178 10.90 -12.48 -17.48
N THR A 179 11.66 -11.90 -16.54
CA THR A 179 11.78 -10.45 -16.37
C THR A 179 12.34 -9.77 -17.62
N GLU A 180 13.37 -10.34 -18.25
CA GLU A 180 13.92 -9.81 -19.49
C GLU A 180 12.93 -9.91 -20.65
N LEU A 181 12.22 -11.03 -20.77
CA LEU A 181 11.19 -11.19 -21.80
C LEU A 181 10.07 -10.16 -21.63
N HIS A 182 9.65 -9.89 -20.40
CA HIS A 182 8.67 -8.84 -20.12
C HIS A 182 9.23 -7.44 -20.42
N ALA A 183 10.52 -7.19 -20.17
CA ALA A 183 11.14 -5.91 -20.54
C ALA A 183 11.10 -5.68 -22.06
N LEU A 184 11.51 -6.67 -22.84
CA LEU A 184 11.48 -6.62 -24.31
C LEU A 184 10.06 -6.47 -24.85
N GLN A 185 9.11 -7.21 -24.28
CA GLN A 185 7.70 -7.09 -24.65
C GLN A 185 7.14 -5.70 -24.31
N TYR A 186 7.49 -5.15 -23.15
CA TYR A 186 7.10 -3.80 -22.75
C TYR A 186 7.66 -2.74 -23.72
N GLU A 187 8.94 -2.80 -24.08
CA GLU A 187 9.54 -1.88 -25.05
C GLU A 187 8.79 -1.87 -26.38
N TRP A 188 8.42 -3.07 -26.87
CA TRP A 188 7.64 -3.22 -28.09
C TRP A 188 6.21 -2.68 -27.96
N LEU A 189 5.51 -2.99 -26.85
CA LEU A 189 4.13 -2.55 -26.60
C LEU A 189 4.04 -1.04 -26.37
N SER A 190 4.91 -0.50 -25.53
CA SER A 190 4.87 0.92 -25.10
C SER A 190 5.17 1.89 -26.24
N ALA A 191 5.87 1.42 -27.29
CA ALA A 191 6.12 2.21 -28.50
C ALA A 191 4.87 2.33 -29.39
N ARG A 192 3.82 1.56 -29.17
CA ARG A 192 2.60 1.60 -29.98
C ARG A 192 1.70 2.75 -29.56
N PRO A 193 1.15 3.52 -30.51
CA PRO A 193 0.26 4.66 -30.20
C PRO A 193 -1.03 4.27 -29.49
N ASP A 194 -1.53 3.06 -29.76
CA ASP A 194 -2.76 2.47 -29.22
C ASP A 194 -2.56 1.74 -27.87
N PHE A 195 -1.33 1.70 -27.35
CA PHE A 195 -1.05 1.07 -26.05
C PHE A 195 -1.73 1.80 -24.91
N SER A 196 -2.54 1.08 -24.16
CA SER A 196 -3.24 1.62 -22.97
C SER A 196 -3.12 0.71 -21.75
N THR A 197 -3.21 -0.60 -21.96
CA THR A 197 -3.22 -1.60 -20.87
C THR A 197 -2.53 -2.88 -21.30
N TRP A 198 -1.77 -3.48 -20.39
CA TRP A 198 -1.17 -4.79 -20.54
C TRP A 198 -1.26 -5.59 -19.23
N TYR A 199 -1.80 -6.81 -19.30
CA TYR A 199 -1.88 -7.74 -18.17
C TYR A 199 -0.63 -8.62 -18.14
N LEU A 200 0.17 -8.47 -17.07
CA LEU A 200 1.42 -9.21 -16.89
C LEU A 200 1.23 -10.60 -16.26
N GLY A 201 0.03 -10.91 -15.76
CA GLY A 201 -0.21 -12.07 -14.90
C GLY A 201 0.00 -11.77 -13.42
N ASN A 202 -0.20 -12.81 -12.56
CA ASN A 202 -0.05 -12.71 -11.11
C ASN A 202 -0.72 -11.48 -10.49
N ASN A 203 -1.94 -11.17 -10.94
CA ASN A 203 -2.74 -10.04 -10.49
C ASN A 203 -2.11 -8.65 -10.73
N VAL A 204 -1.24 -8.50 -11.74
CA VAL A 204 -0.64 -7.22 -12.11
C VAL A 204 -1.04 -6.82 -13.53
N ARG A 205 -1.46 -5.58 -13.67
CA ARG A 205 -1.62 -4.91 -14.96
C ARG A 205 -0.80 -3.62 -15.01
N MET A 206 -0.37 -3.27 -16.18
CA MET A 206 0.24 -2.00 -16.51
C MET A 206 -0.76 -1.15 -17.26
N ASN A 207 -0.87 0.12 -16.90
CA ASN A 207 -1.69 1.08 -17.62
C ASN A 207 -0.89 2.33 -17.97
N ARG A 208 -1.19 2.89 -19.14
CA ARG A 208 -0.79 4.25 -19.45
C ARG A 208 -1.52 5.24 -18.57
N VAL A 209 -0.78 6.19 -18.01
CA VAL A 209 -1.33 7.22 -17.12
C VAL A 209 -1.18 8.57 -17.80
N LYS A 210 -2.29 9.31 -17.88
CA LYS A 210 -2.27 10.65 -18.44
C LYS A 210 -1.32 11.55 -17.65
N ASP A 211 -0.42 12.24 -18.37
CA ASP A 211 0.61 13.08 -17.77
C ASP A 211 1.55 12.34 -16.79
N GLY A 212 1.71 11.02 -16.96
CA GLY A 212 2.44 10.15 -16.04
C GLY A 212 3.82 10.64 -15.64
N CYS A 213 4.59 11.22 -16.59
CA CYS A 213 5.94 11.75 -16.30
C CYS A 213 5.95 13.03 -15.43
N LYS A 214 4.79 13.62 -15.14
CA LYS A 214 4.66 14.63 -14.08
C LYS A 214 4.34 14.01 -12.72
N LEU A 215 3.88 12.75 -12.71
CA LEU A 215 3.35 12.05 -11.54
C LEU A 215 4.27 10.97 -11.00
N PHE A 216 5.15 10.43 -11.85
CA PHE A 216 6.05 9.34 -11.49
C PHE A 216 7.51 9.69 -11.81
N SER A 217 8.42 9.30 -10.93
CA SER A 217 9.85 9.60 -11.06
C SER A 217 10.67 8.47 -11.72
N HIS A 218 10.07 7.36 -12.06
CA HIS A 218 10.75 6.22 -12.67
C HIS A 218 11.00 6.41 -14.18
N LYS A 219 11.84 5.55 -14.77
CA LYS A 219 12.28 5.67 -16.17
C LYS A 219 11.12 5.58 -17.18
N SER A 220 10.15 4.67 -16.94
CA SER A 220 9.00 4.42 -17.81
C SER A 220 7.75 5.23 -17.39
N CYS A 221 7.94 6.48 -17.02
CA CYS A 221 7.01 7.33 -16.29
C CYS A 221 5.62 7.55 -16.94
N ASN A 222 5.45 7.27 -18.23
CA ASN A 222 4.13 7.33 -18.88
C ASN A 222 3.19 6.20 -18.47
N ASP A 223 3.73 5.13 -17.90
CA ASP A 223 3.00 3.91 -17.56
C ASP A 223 3.23 3.58 -16.09
N ALA A 224 2.27 2.95 -15.41
CA ALA A 224 2.40 2.50 -14.03
C ALA A 224 1.77 1.13 -13.83
N LEU A 225 2.22 0.42 -12.80
CA LEU A 225 1.69 -0.89 -12.43
C LEU A 225 0.55 -0.74 -11.43
N PHE A 226 -0.47 -1.58 -11.58
CA PHE A 226 -1.68 -1.62 -10.75
C PHE A 226 -2.05 -3.07 -10.44
N LEU A 227 -2.83 -3.30 -9.38
CA LEU A 227 -3.49 -4.58 -9.19
C LEU A 227 -4.57 -4.78 -10.27
N ALA A 228 -4.63 -5.99 -10.83
CA ALA A 228 -5.57 -6.29 -11.91
C ALA A 228 -7.00 -6.48 -11.41
N ASP A 229 -7.17 -6.89 -10.16
CA ASP A 229 -8.45 -7.15 -9.49
C ASP A 229 -8.94 -5.98 -8.63
N ASP A 230 -8.28 -4.81 -8.66
CA ASP A 230 -8.78 -3.61 -7.99
C ASP A 230 -10.22 -3.32 -8.41
N GLN A 231 -11.09 -3.13 -7.43
CA GLN A 231 -12.51 -2.83 -7.67
C GLN A 231 -12.68 -1.51 -8.43
N ILE A 232 -13.39 -1.58 -9.56
CA ILE A 232 -13.68 -0.42 -10.41
C ILE A 232 -15.01 0.20 -10.02
N ASP A 233 -16.02 -0.60 -9.62
CA ASP A 233 -17.36 -0.13 -9.29
C ASP A 233 -17.39 0.72 -8.03
N ASP A 234 -18.33 1.67 -7.97
CA ASP A 234 -18.58 2.48 -6.78
C ASP A 234 -19.39 1.70 -5.74
N PHE A 235 -19.21 1.99 -4.46
CA PHE A 235 -19.99 1.37 -3.40
C PHE A 235 -21.39 2.01 -3.30
N GLY A 236 -22.42 1.18 -3.07
CA GLY A 236 -23.81 1.60 -2.93
C GLY A 236 -24.19 2.13 -1.53
N GLU A 237 -25.47 2.50 -1.36
CA GLU A 237 -26.03 2.94 -0.07
C GLU A 237 -26.01 1.81 0.98
N ASP A 238 -26.10 0.54 0.57
CA ASP A 238 -26.00 -0.62 1.45
C ASP A 238 -24.71 -0.64 2.26
N MET A 239 -23.60 -0.13 1.70
CA MET A 239 -22.34 -0.01 2.43
C MET A 239 -22.44 1.07 3.52
N LEU A 240 -23.09 2.19 3.24
CA LEU A 240 -23.30 3.26 4.23
C LEU A 240 -24.19 2.78 5.39
N ASP A 241 -25.20 1.97 5.12
CA ASP A 241 -26.05 1.39 6.18
C ASP A 241 -25.27 0.40 7.05
N LYS A 242 -24.41 -0.41 6.45
CA LYS A 242 -23.50 -1.30 7.19
C LYS A 242 -22.48 -0.51 8.02
N MET A 243 -21.93 0.58 7.50
CA MET A 243 -21.07 1.49 8.27
C MET A 243 -21.81 2.03 9.49
N GLN A 244 -23.07 2.41 9.34
CA GLN A 244 -23.89 2.90 10.45
C GLN A 244 -24.06 1.83 11.55
N ILE A 245 -24.28 0.55 11.18
CA ILE A 245 -24.36 -0.54 12.13
C ILE A 245 -23.07 -0.64 12.95
N VAL A 246 -21.91 -0.53 12.30
CA VAL A 246 -20.61 -0.56 13.01
C VAL A 246 -20.40 0.69 13.86
N ASP A 247 -20.78 1.88 13.36
CA ASP A 247 -20.69 3.13 14.11
C ASP A 247 -21.53 3.07 15.41
N ASP A 248 -22.73 2.51 15.32
CA ASP A 248 -23.62 2.32 16.46
C ASP A 248 -23.05 1.41 17.56
N ARG A 249 -22.13 0.50 17.23
CA ARG A 249 -21.43 -0.36 18.20
C ARG A 249 -20.36 0.37 19.02
N LEU A 250 -19.91 1.53 18.54
CA LEU A 250 -18.90 2.35 19.19
C LEU A 250 -19.52 3.51 19.99
N LYS A 251 -20.76 3.33 20.51
CA LYS A 251 -21.45 4.35 21.31
C LYS A 251 -20.58 4.83 22.47
N GLY A 252 -20.41 6.15 22.57
CA GLY A 252 -19.54 6.79 23.58
C GLY A 252 -18.10 7.01 23.14
N LEU A 253 -17.70 6.48 21.97
CA LEU A 253 -16.41 6.73 21.33
C LEU A 253 -16.62 7.56 20.06
N SER A 254 -15.61 8.31 19.66
CA SER A 254 -15.61 9.05 18.39
C SER A 254 -14.95 8.23 17.29
N LEU A 255 -15.77 7.63 16.42
CA LEU A 255 -15.26 6.84 15.28
C LEU A 255 -14.83 7.74 14.13
N ILE A 256 -13.70 7.42 13.52
CA ILE A 256 -13.18 8.02 12.28
C ILE A 256 -13.00 6.91 11.25
N TRP A 257 -13.78 6.96 10.19
CA TRP A 257 -13.61 6.07 9.04
C TRP A 257 -12.47 6.57 8.16
N VAL A 258 -11.49 5.72 7.88
CA VAL A 258 -10.31 6.03 7.06
C VAL A 258 -10.30 5.05 5.88
N ILE A 259 -11.09 5.33 4.84
CA ILE A 259 -11.18 4.45 3.66
C ILE A 259 -10.19 4.92 2.61
N VAL A 260 -9.07 4.19 2.51
CA VAL A 260 -7.98 4.55 1.59
C VAL A 260 -8.33 4.11 0.17
N PRO A 261 -8.40 5.03 -0.81
CA PRO A 261 -8.69 4.65 -2.18
C PRO A 261 -7.56 3.81 -2.77
N ASN A 262 -7.88 2.83 -3.59
CA ASN A 262 -6.89 2.10 -4.35
C ASN A 262 -6.08 3.03 -5.26
N LYS A 263 -4.86 2.63 -5.59
CA LYS A 263 -4.06 3.31 -6.61
C LYS A 263 -4.82 3.43 -7.94
N THR A 264 -5.49 2.36 -8.36
CA THR A 264 -6.37 2.34 -9.54
C THR A 264 -7.45 3.41 -9.49
N THR A 265 -8.16 3.51 -8.37
CA THR A 265 -9.21 4.53 -8.17
C THR A 265 -8.60 5.93 -8.20
N SER A 266 -7.47 6.16 -7.54
CA SER A 266 -6.84 7.48 -7.46
C SER A 266 -6.38 8.02 -8.81
N TYR A 267 -5.83 7.16 -9.69
CA TYR A 267 -5.25 7.59 -10.98
C TYR A 267 -6.17 7.38 -12.18
N LEU A 268 -6.96 6.28 -12.19
CA LEU A 268 -7.71 5.84 -13.38
C LEU A 268 -9.22 6.04 -13.27
N HIS A 269 -9.81 5.98 -12.05
CA HIS A 269 -11.26 6.03 -11.82
C HIS A 269 -11.64 6.97 -10.66
N PRO A 270 -11.27 8.26 -10.73
CA PRO A 270 -11.45 9.21 -9.61
C PRO A 270 -12.87 9.77 -9.46
N GLU A 271 -13.81 9.34 -10.29
CA GLU A 271 -15.17 9.86 -10.35
C GLU A 271 -16.15 9.21 -9.36
N LYS A 272 -15.68 8.25 -8.55
CA LYS A 272 -16.50 7.55 -7.55
C LYS A 272 -17.10 8.51 -6.51
N GLN A 273 -18.37 8.29 -6.17
CA GLN A 273 -19.13 9.16 -5.26
C GLN A 273 -19.15 8.68 -3.81
N PHE A 274 -18.68 7.47 -3.54
CA PHE A 274 -18.69 6.88 -2.21
C PHE A 274 -18.03 7.80 -1.17
N TRP A 275 -16.87 8.35 -1.45
CA TRP A 275 -16.15 9.25 -0.52
C TRP A 275 -16.91 10.54 -0.22
N ASN A 276 -17.62 11.10 -1.20
CA ASN A 276 -18.50 12.25 -0.98
C ASN A 276 -19.67 11.90 -0.05
N ARG A 277 -20.19 10.67 -0.15
CA ARG A 277 -21.29 10.18 0.70
C ARG A 277 -20.85 9.94 2.13
N ILE A 278 -19.70 9.28 2.35
CA ILE A 278 -19.18 9.04 3.71
C ILE A 278 -18.74 10.34 4.40
N GLU A 279 -18.20 11.31 3.67
CA GLU A 279 -17.89 12.63 4.21
C GLU A 279 -19.17 13.31 4.75
N ARG A 280 -20.27 13.29 3.99
CA ARG A 280 -21.55 13.90 4.40
C ARG A 280 -22.23 13.16 5.56
N ARG A 281 -22.22 11.82 5.55
CA ARG A 281 -22.98 11.02 6.54
C ARG A 281 -22.19 10.80 7.84
N PHE A 282 -20.89 10.57 7.76
CA PHE A 282 -20.04 10.19 8.90
C PHE A 282 -18.97 11.24 9.26
N GLN A 283 -18.92 12.36 8.55
CA GLN A 283 -17.84 13.34 8.67
C GLN A 283 -16.44 12.69 8.47
N ALA A 284 -16.40 11.61 7.69
CA ALA A 284 -15.17 10.93 7.35
C ALA A 284 -14.28 11.79 6.42
N PRO A 285 -12.96 11.67 6.45
CA PRO A 285 -12.10 12.34 5.48
C PRO A 285 -12.39 11.84 4.06
N ASN A 286 -12.51 12.77 3.12
CA ASN A 286 -12.66 12.42 1.71
C ASN A 286 -11.29 12.18 1.09
N LEU A 287 -10.75 10.96 1.32
CA LEU A 287 -9.40 10.62 0.89
C LEU A 287 -9.26 10.53 -0.63
N LEU A 288 -10.32 10.22 -1.37
CA LEU A 288 -10.27 10.25 -2.83
C LEU A 288 -10.11 11.69 -3.36
N LYS A 289 -10.85 12.63 -2.82
CA LYS A 289 -10.68 14.06 -3.13
C LYS A 289 -9.27 14.53 -2.80
N LEU A 290 -8.78 14.21 -1.61
CA LEU A 290 -7.45 14.57 -1.15
C LEU A 290 -6.33 14.00 -2.06
N THR A 291 -6.39 12.71 -2.41
CA THR A 291 -5.41 12.09 -3.33
C THR A 291 -5.46 12.74 -4.71
N ARG A 292 -6.68 13.04 -5.21
CA ARG A 292 -6.86 13.71 -6.50
C ARG A 292 -6.27 15.12 -6.51
N GLU A 293 -6.51 15.91 -5.48
CA GLU A 293 -5.94 17.26 -5.35
C GLU A 293 -4.41 17.20 -5.37
N LYS A 294 -3.80 16.22 -4.68
CA LYS A 294 -2.34 16.03 -4.69
C LYS A 294 -1.81 15.56 -6.04
N ILE A 295 -2.50 14.66 -6.73
CA ILE A 295 -2.16 14.24 -8.08
C ILE A 295 -2.23 15.42 -9.04
N VAL A 296 -3.31 16.19 -9.02
CA VAL A 296 -3.49 17.37 -9.89
C VAL A 296 -2.46 18.46 -9.59
N SER A 297 -2.07 18.65 -8.32
CA SER A 297 -1.00 19.58 -7.94
C SER A 297 0.41 19.08 -8.27
N GLY A 298 0.56 17.91 -8.89
CA GLY A 298 1.84 17.36 -9.33
C GLY A 298 2.67 16.73 -8.22
N THR A 299 2.04 16.15 -7.19
CA THR A 299 2.76 15.35 -6.20
C THR A 299 3.30 14.09 -6.87
N VAL A 300 4.64 14.02 -7.00
CA VAL A 300 5.33 12.91 -7.65
C VAL A 300 5.38 11.70 -6.73
N ASP A 301 5.11 10.51 -7.29
CA ASP A 301 5.11 9.23 -6.58
C ASP A 301 4.18 9.19 -5.36
N LEU A 302 2.99 9.82 -5.43
CA LEU A 302 2.01 9.72 -4.34
C LEU A 302 1.69 8.25 -4.02
N TYR A 303 1.44 7.44 -5.04
CA TYR A 303 1.59 5.99 -5.05
C TYR A 303 2.72 5.68 -6.03
N PRO A 304 3.86 5.12 -5.61
CA PRO A 304 4.93 4.79 -6.54
C PRO A 304 4.49 3.79 -7.61
N ALA A 305 5.09 3.84 -8.79
CA ALA A 305 4.64 3.04 -9.94
C ALA A 305 4.73 1.53 -9.69
N ASN A 306 5.70 1.09 -8.90
CA ASN A 306 5.99 -0.30 -8.54
C ASN A 306 5.35 -0.77 -7.22
N GLU A 307 4.51 0.09 -6.58
CA GLU A 307 3.95 -0.13 -5.24
C GLU A 307 2.42 -0.01 -5.26
N THR A 308 1.74 -0.74 -4.38
CA THR A 308 0.29 -0.63 -4.14
C THR A 308 -0.04 0.38 -3.05
N HIS A 309 0.93 0.66 -2.17
CA HIS A 309 0.79 1.55 -1.03
C HIS A 309 1.20 2.99 -1.37
N LEU A 310 0.81 3.91 -0.49
CA LEU A 310 1.27 5.29 -0.54
C LEU A 310 2.79 5.38 -0.33
N SER A 311 3.42 6.37 -0.96
CA SER A 311 4.78 6.77 -0.58
C SER A 311 4.79 7.41 0.81
N THR A 312 5.97 7.65 1.37
CA THR A 312 6.10 8.38 2.63
C THR A 312 5.41 9.75 2.56
N THR A 313 5.53 10.46 1.43
CA THR A 313 4.80 11.72 1.19
C THR A 313 3.29 11.52 1.28
N GLY A 314 2.76 10.45 0.68
CA GLY A 314 1.33 10.13 0.72
C GLY A 314 0.85 9.74 2.12
N TYR A 315 1.64 8.98 2.87
CA TYR A 315 1.33 8.64 4.25
C TYR A 315 1.30 9.85 5.17
N LEU A 316 2.27 10.76 5.04
CA LEU A 316 2.27 11.99 5.84
C LEU A 316 1.06 12.88 5.52
N MET A 317 0.68 12.98 4.24
CA MET A 317 -0.55 13.66 3.82
C MET A 317 -1.80 13.04 4.46
N LEU A 318 -1.90 11.71 4.48
CA LEU A 318 -3.00 11.00 5.16
C LEU A 318 -3.02 11.32 6.66
N GLY A 319 -1.86 11.26 7.32
CA GLY A 319 -1.73 11.58 8.74
C GLY A 319 -2.13 13.02 9.06
N ASP A 320 -1.74 13.98 8.23
CA ASP A 320 -2.12 15.38 8.39
C ASP A 320 -3.64 15.57 8.30
N GLU A 321 -4.31 14.93 7.34
CA GLU A 321 -5.78 14.99 7.21
C GLU A 321 -6.48 14.39 8.44
N ILE A 322 -6.03 13.23 8.91
CA ILE A 322 -6.60 12.60 10.12
C ILE A 322 -6.37 13.49 11.35
N TYR A 323 -5.17 14.07 11.48
CA TYR A 323 -4.88 15.00 12.58
C TYR A 323 -5.81 16.23 12.58
N GLN A 324 -6.05 16.83 11.41
CA GLN A 324 -6.98 17.98 11.31
C GLN A 324 -8.42 17.56 11.67
N ARG A 325 -8.87 16.37 11.30
CA ARG A 325 -10.21 15.86 11.70
C ARG A 325 -10.30 15.64 13.21
N LEU A 326 -9.26 15.07 13.84
CA LEU A 326 -9.21 14.90 15.29
C LEU A 326 -9.28 16.27 16.00
N LYS A 327 -8.48 17.24 15.55
CA LYS A 327 -8.47 18.59 16.11
C LYS A 327 -9.83 19.28 16.01
N ALA A 328 -10.51 19.16 14.87
CA ALA A 328 -11.85 19.73 14.68
C ALA A 328 -12.87 19.13 15.65
N ARG A 329 -12.77 17.83 15.97
CA ARG A 329 -13.67 17.13 16.91
C ARG A 329 -13.37 17.42 18.40
N GLN A 330 -12.17 17.91 18.73
CA GLN A 330 -11.85 18.33 20.11
C GLN A 330 -12.53 19.65 20.51
N HIS A 331 -12.94 20.46 19.53
CA HIS A 331 -13.58 21.75 19.76
C HIS A 331 -15.11 21.71 19.67
N GLN A 332 -15.67 20.52 19.45
CA GLN A 332 -17.12 20.25 19.50
C GLN A 332 -17.52 19.58 20.81
#